data_a537378242ffda9e152f9fd56b488031
#
_entry.id   a537378242ffda9e152f9fd56b488031
#
_cell.length_a   1.000
_cell.length_b   1.000
_cell.length_c   1.000
_cell.angle_alpha   90.00
_cell.angle_beta   90.00
_cell.angle_gamma   90.00
#
_symmetry.space_group_name_H-M   'P 1'
#
loop_
_entity.id
_entity.type
_entity.pdbx_description
1 polymer ?
#
loop_
_entity_poly.entity_id
_entity_poly.type
_entity_poly.pdbx_seq_one_letter_code
_entity_poly.pdbx_strand_id
1 'polypeptide(L)'
;MDIILNNNSDEPIYSQIFQQISNQILSGKIVGGTQLPTIRQIAQELKISVIPVKRAWEELDRSGLIKTITGRGTFVSELQKSELKEIKNSNAESFTKQICSQAKENGISQDELIKLIKKFY
;
A
#
# COMPACT_ATOMS: atom_id res chain seq x y z
N MET A 1 -8.13 11.67 -3.45
CA MET A 1 -7.50 10.46 -2.91
C MET A 1 -8.46 9.83 -1.92
N ASP A 2 -8.88 8.62 -2.20
CA ASP A 2 -9.93 7.96 -1.43
C ASP A 2 -9.31 6.94 -0.48
N ILE A 3 -9.47 7.15 0.82
CA ILE A 3 -9.01 6.23 1.86
C ILE A 3 -10.20 5.87 2.73
N ILE A 4 -10.47 4.56 2.83
CA ILE A 4 -11.54 4.03 3.67
C ILE A 4 -10.91 3.19 4.77
N LEU A 5 -11.11 3.60 6.03
CA LEU A 5 -10.57 2.88 7.17
C LEU A 5 -11.60 1.92 7.76
N ASN A 6 -11.14 0.73 8.12
CA ASN A 6 -11.95 -0.28 8.79
C ASN A 6 -11.39 -0.51 10.20
N ASN A 7 -12.08 0.03 11.21
CA ASN A 7 -11.67 -0.10 12.61
C ASN A 7 -11.85 -1.51 13.15
N ASN A 8 -12.64 -2.33 12.49
CA ASN A 8 -12.90 -3.72 12.88
C ASN A 8 -11.88 -4.70 12.28
N SER A 9 -11.01 -4.22 11.40
CA SER A 9 -9.96 -5.04 10.82
C SER A 9 -8.81 -5.24 11.82
N ASP A 10 -8.15 -6.39 11.75
CA ASP A 10 -6.94 -6.66 12.52
C ASP A 10 -5.73 -5.90 11.97
N GLU A 11 -5.83 -5.35 10.76
CA GLU A 11 -4.76 -4.55 10.19
C GLU A 11 -4.63 -3.20 10.89
N PRO A 12 -3.40 -2.80 11.28
CA PRO A 12 -3.18 -1.47 11.84
C PRO A 12 -3.60 -0.37 10.87
N ILE A 13 -4.02 0.77 11.42
CA ILE A 13 -4.48 1.90 10.61
C ILE A 13 -3.42 2.36 9.61
N TYR A 14 -2.15 2.45 10.03
CA TYR A 14 -1.09 2.88 9.11
C TYR A 14 -0.96 1.93 7.91
N SER A 15 -1.12 0.63 8.13
CA SER A 15 -1.04 -0.38 7.07
C SER A 15 -2.18 -0.23 6.07
N GLN A 16 -3.39 0.04 6.56
CA GLN A 16 -4.55 0.29 5.69
C GLN A 16 -4.32 1.53 4.80
N ILE A 17 -3.77 2.59 5.37
CA ILE A 17 -3.45 3.81 4.62
C ILE A 17 -2.37 3.52 3.56
N PHE A 18 -1.30 2.88 3.98
CA PHE A 18 -0.20 2.51 3.09
C PHE A 18 -0.68 1.67 1.92
N GLN A 19 -1.45 0.61 2.18
CA GLN A 19 -1.95 -0.29 1.15
C GLN A 19 -2.82 0.44 0.13
N GLN A 20 -3.73 1.28 0.60
CA GLN A 20 -4.67 1.96 -0.29
C GLN A 20 -3.97 2.99 -1.17
N ILE A 21 -3.06 3.78 -0.61
CA ILE A 21 -2.30 4.77 -1.39
C ILE A 21 -1.35 4.06 -2.36
N SER A 22 -0.65 3.04 -1.89
CA SER A 22 0.25 2.24 -2.71
C SER A 22 -0.48 1.64 -3.91
N ASN A 23 -1.66 1.05 -3.69
CA ASN A 23 -2.48 0.48 -4.76
C ASN A 23 -2.94 1.52 -5.77
N GLN A 24 -3.31 2.70 -5.30
CA GLN A 24 -3.74 3.79 -6.20
C GLN A 24 -2.58 4.32 -7.05
N ILE A 25 -1.38 4.37 -6.49
CA ILE A 25 -0.18 4.76 -7.25
C ILE A 25 0.19 3.68 -8.27
N LEU A 26 0.25 2.43 -7.84
CA LEU A 26 0.67 1.32 -8.70
C LEU A 26 -0.33 1.02 -9.81
N SER A 27 -1.61 1.27 -9.58
CA SER A 27 -2.66 1.10 -10.60
C SER A 27 -2.75 2.27 -11.57
N GLY A 28 -2.05 3.38 -11.29
CA GLY A 28 -2.10 4.58 -12.10
C GLY A 28 -3.26 5.51 -11.78
N LYS A 29 -4.06 5.20 -10.77
CA LYS A 29 -5.15 6.08 -10.34
C LYS A 29 -4.64 7.41 -9.82
N ILE A 30 -3.49 7.40 -9.13
CA ILE A 30 -2.76 8.62 -8.77
C ILE A 30 -1.48 8.62 -9.62
N VAL A 31 -1.37 9.62 -10.50
CA VAL A 31 -0.24 9.68 -11.44
C VAL A 31 1.02 10.26 -10.79
N GLY A 32 2.18 9.89 -11.34
CA GLY A 32 3.46 10.43 -10.90
C GLY A 32 3.48 11.96 -11.01
N GLY A 33 4.14 12.60 -10.05
CA GLY A 33 4.21 14.05 -9.98
C GLY A 33 3.03 14.70 -9.25
N THR A 34 1.98 13.94 -8.93
CA THR A 34 0.83 14.47 -8.18
C THR A 34 1.25 14.86 -6.77
N GLN A 35 0.89 16.06 -6.35
CA GLN A 35 1.12 16.48 -4.98
C GLN A 35 0.10 15.83 -4.05
N LEU A 36 0.58 15.20 -3.00
CA LEU A 36 -0.28 14.60 -1.99
C LEU A 36 -0.71 15.64 -0.97
N PRO A 37 -1.89 15.47 -0.35
CA PRO A 37 -2.26 16.27 0.80
C PRO A 37 -1.23 16.12 1.93
N THR A 38 -1.17 17.09 2.83
CA THR A 38 -0.27 16.99 3.98
C THR A 38 -0.74 15.90 4.94
N ILE A 39 0.18 15.39 5.76
CA ILE A 39 -0.13 14.42 6.82
C ILE A 39 -1.27 14.96 7.70
N ARG A 40 -1.21 16.24 8.05
CA ARG A 40 -2.23 16.87 8.90
C ARG A 40 -3.58 16.90 8.21
N GLN A 41 -3.62 17.23 6.92
CA GLN A 41 -4.87 17.26 6.15
C GLN A 41 -5.53 15.89 6.10
N ILE A 42 -4.74 14.84 5.84
CA ILE A 42 -5.25 13.47 5.79
C ILE A 42 -5.76 13.02 7.16
N ALA A 43 -5.01 13.32 8.22
CA ALA A 43 -5.42 12.98 9.58
C ALA A 43 -6.74 13.66 9.95
N GLN A 44 -6.92 14.92 9.55
CA GLN A 44 -8.17 15.65 9.77
C GLN A 44 -9.33 15.04 8.99
N GLU A 45 -9.13 14.71 7.71
CA GLU A 45 -10.15 14.08 6.87
C GLU A 45 -10.59 12.74 7.44
N LEU A 46 -9.64 11.92 7.88
CA LEU A 46 -9.91 10.59 8.41
C LEU A 46 -10.31 10.62 9.88
N LYS A 47 -10.24 11.77 10.54
CA LYS A 47 -10.57 11.95 11.97
C LYS A 47 -9.74 11.04 12.86
N ILE A 48 -8.44 10.99 12.60
CA ILE A 48 -7.46 10.20 13.36
C ILE A 48 -6.27 11.07 13.73
N SER A 49 -5.38 10.54 14.59
CA SER A 49 -4.15 11.24 14.93
C SER A 49 -3.19 11.26 13.74
N VAL A 50 -2.17 12.12 13.80
CA VAL A 50 -1.16 12.21 12.73
C VAL A 50 -0.19 11.03 12.75
N ILE A 51 -0.06 10.32 13.86
CA ILE A 51 0.94 9.26 14.03
C ILE A 51 0.81 8.14 12.99
N PRO A 52 -0.37 7.50 12.80
CA PRO A 52 -0.48 6.45 11.79
C PRO A 52 -0.33 6.99 10.37
N VAL A 53 -0.74 8.22 10.09
CA VAL A 53 -0.56 8.83 8.78
C VAL A 53 0.93 9.05 8.50
N LYS A 54 1.66 9.59 9.47
CA LYS A 54 3.10 9.80 9.36
C LYS A 54 3.82 8.49 9.08
N ARG A 55 3.45 7.42 9.78
CA ARG A 55 4.05 6.11 9.59
C ARG A 55 3.78 5.56 8.19
N ALA A 56 2.57 5.74 7.67
CA ALA A 56 2.24 5.35 6.31
C ALA A 56 3.09 6.11 5.28
N TRP A 57 3.26 7.42 5.48
CA TRP A 57 4.10 8.25 4.61
C TRP A 57 5.56 7.78 4.63
N GLU A 58 6.09 7.45 5.80
CA GLU A 58 7.45 6.93 5.93
C GLU A 58 7.62 5.62 5.16
N GLU A 59 6.64 4.73 5.22
CA GLU A 59 6.66 3.47 4.46
C GLU A 59 6.56 3.70 2.95
N LEU A 60 5.72 4.63 2.52
CA LEU A 60 5.61 5.00 1.11
C LEU A 60 6.92 5.60 0.58
N ASP A 61 7.55 6.46 1.38
CA ASP A 61 8.84 7.06 1.04
C ASP A 61 9.94 5.99 0.94
N ARG A 62 9.99 5.09 1.91
CA ARG A 62 10.94 3.98 1.92
C ARG A 62 10.77 3.07 0.70
N SER A 63 9.54 2.89 0.25
CA SER A 63 9.20 2.09 -0.93
C SER A 63 9.50 2.81 -2.25
N GLY A 64 9.88 4.09 -2.20
CA GLY A 64 10.17 4.88 -3.39
C GLY A 64 8.93 5.38 -4.12
N LEU A 65 7.74 5.24 -3.53
CA LEU A 65 6.49 5.64 -4.17
C LEU A 65 6.16 7.11 -4.02
N ILE A 66 6.70 7.76 -3.00
CA ILE A 66 6.53 9.20 -2.78
C ILE A 66 7.87 9.84 -2.48
N LYS A 67 7.92 11.16 -2.66
CA LYS A 67 9.11 11.96 -2.44
C LYS A 67 8.72 13.29 -1.81
N THR A 68 9.41 13.66 -0.73
CA THR A 68 9.22 14.95 -0.09
C THR A 68 10.26 15.92 -0.61
N ILE A 69 9.79 17.09 -1.06
CA ILE A 69 10.65 18.19 -1.51
C ILE A 69 10.52 19.30 -0.49
N THR A 70 11.61 19.61 0.19
CA THR A 70 11.65 20.62 1.25
C THR A 70 11.09 21.94 0.73
N GLY A 71 10.14 22.51 1.48
CA GLY A 71 9.50 23.77 1.13
C GLY A 71 8.40 23.68 0.08
N ARG A 72 8.17 22.51 -0.51
CA ARG A 72 7.16 22.35 -1.57
C ARG A 72 6.08 21.32 -1.23
N GLY A 73 6.41 20.26 -0.47
CA GLY A 73 5.48 19.23 -0.07
C GLY A 73 5.90 17.82 -0.49
N THR A 74 4.94 16.91 -0.46
CA THR A 74 5.16 15.51 -0.79
C THR A 74 4.45 15.20 -2.11
N PHE A 75 5.15 14.51 -2.99
CA PHE A 75 4.70 14.21 -4.34
C PHE A 75 4.82 12.71 -4.63
N VAL A 76 3.92 12.22 -5.47
CA VAL A 76 4.05 10.86 -6.00
C VAL A 76 5.27 10.82 -6.91
N SER A 77 6.12 9.80 -6.73
CA SER A 77 7.34 9.65 -7.52
C SER A 77 7.00 9.45 -9.00
N GLU A 78 7.80 10.06 -9.88
CA GLU A 78 7.69 9.84 -11.32
C GLU A 78 8.56 8.64 -11.68
N LEU A 79 7.96 7.45 -11.64
CA LEU A 79 8.66 6.20 -11.91
C LEU A 79 8.45 5.75 -13.35
N GLN A 80 9.49 5.17 -13.93
CA GLN A 80 9.39 4.53 -15.23
C GLN A 80 8.58 3.24 -15.12
N LYS A 81 8.03 2.77 -16.24
CA LYS A 81 7.24 1.54 -16.27
C LYS A 81 8.00 0.33 -15.72
N SER A 82 9.32 0.25 -16.00
CA SER A 82 10.16 -0.83 -15.47
C SER A 82 10.26 -0.80 -13.95
N GLU A 83 10.41 0.39 -13.38
CA GLU A 83 10.48 0.56 -11.92
C GLU A 83 9.16 0.20 -11.24
N LEU A 84 8.03 0.64 -11.84
CA LEU A 84 6.70 0.28 -11.35
C LEU A 84 6.48 -1.22 -11.38
N LYS A 85 6.91 -1.87 -12.45
CA LYS A 85 6.81 -3.33 -12.60
C LYS A 85 7.61 -4.06 -11.53
N GLU A 86 8.82 -3.60 -11.24
CA GLU A 86 9.67 -4.18 -10.18
C GLU A 86 8.99 -4.07 -8.81
N ILE A 87 8.42 -2.91 -8.50
CA ILE A 87 7.72 -2.70 -7.23
C ILE A 87 6.50 -3.63 -7.13
N LYS A 88 5.71 -3.71 -8.19
CA LYS A 88 4.56 -4.62 -8.25
C LYS A 88 4.97 -6.07 -8.02
N ASN A 89 6.03 -6.52 -8.69
CA ASN A 89 6.52 -7.90 -8.57
C ASN A 89 7.04 -8.18 -7.16
N SER A 90 7.77 -7.23 -6.57
CA SER A 90 8.28 -7.36 -5.20
C SER A 90 7.14 -7.47 -4.20
N ASN A 91 6.12 -6.64 -4.33
CA ASN A 91 4.93 -6.69 -3.48
C ASN A 91 4.19 -8.02 -3.65
N ALA A 92 4.02 -8.47 -4.89
CA ALA A 92 3.35 -9.74 -5.20
C ALA A 92 4.09 -10.92 -4.58
N GLU A 93 5.41 -10.95 -4.65
CA GLU A 93 6.21 -11.98 -4.01
C GLU A 93 6.02 -11.98 -2.49
N SER A 94 6.02 -10.79 -1.89
CA SER A 94 5.88 -10.64 -0.44
C SER A 94 4.56 -11.23 0.05
N PHE A 95 3.43 -10.81 -0.51
CA PHE A 95 2.13 -11.31 -0.04
C PHE A 95 1.90 -12.77 -0.45
N THR A 96 2.49 -13.22 -1.57
CA THR A 96 2.41 -14.63 -1.97
C THR A 96 3.14 -15.52 -0.97
N LYS A 97 4.32 -15.11 -0.50
CA LYS A 97 5.06 -15.84 0.54
C LYS A 97 4.24 -15.95 1.81
N GLN A 98 3.56 -14.88 2.21
CA GLN A 98 2.69 -14.88 3.39
C GLN A 98 1.53 -15.87 3.24
N ILE A 99 0.86 -15.85 2.09
CA ILE A 99 -0.26 -16.77 1.80
C ILE A 99 0.22 -18.22 1.84
N CYS A 100 1.36 -18.51 1.21
CA CYS A 100 1.92 -19.86 1.21
C CYS A 100 2.28 -20.33 2.61
N SER A 101 2.85 -19.44 3.42
CA SER A 101 3.20 -19.74 4.80
C SER A 101 1.96 -20.07 5.63
N GLN A 102 0.92 -19.25 5.52
CA GLN A 102 -0.35 -19.47 6.22
C GLN A 102 -1.02 -20.79 5.77
N ALA A 103 -0.99 -21.07 4.49
CA ALA A 103 -1.58 -22.30 3.95
C ALA A 103 -0.88 -23.53 4.54
N LYS A 104 0.44 -23.50 4.60
CA LYS A 104 1.23 -24.61 5.18
C LYS A 104 0.90 -24.80 6.66
N GLU A 105 0.80 -23.72 7.42
CA GLU A 105 0.46 -23.78 8.84
C GLU A 105 -0.93 -24.38 9.08
N ASN A 106 -1.85 -24.16 8.17
CA ASN A 106 -3.22 -24.67 8.27
C ASN A 106 -3.42 -26.02 7.57
N GLY A 107 -2.35 -26.64 7.09
CA GLY A 107 -2.43 -27.94 6.44
C GLY A 107 -3.09 -27.93 5.07
N ILE A 108 -3.08 -26.78 4.40
CA ILE A 108 -3.64 -26.65 3.05
C ILE A 108 -2.57 -26.94 2.02
N SER A 109 -2.85 -27.87 1.10
CA SER A 109 -1.91 -28.25 0.06
C SER A 109 -1.80 -27.18 -1.02
N GLN A 110 -0.73 -27.24 -1.81
CA GLN A 110 -0.53 -26.34 -2.93
C GLN A 110 -1.70 -26.38 -3.91
N ASP A 111 -2.17 -27.60 -4.24
CA ASP A 111 -3.29 -27.76 -5.17
C ASP A 111 -4.58 -27.14 -4.64
N GLU A 112 -4.85 -27.32 -3.35
CA GLU A 112 -6.00 -26.68 -2.70
C GLU A 112 -5.89 -25.16 -2.74
N LEU A 113 -4.71 -24.63 -2.46
CA LEU A 113 -4.47 -23.20 -2.49
C LEU A 113 -4.65 -22.62 -3.91
N ILE A 114 -4.14 -23.32 -4.91
CA ILE A 114 -4.30 -22.92 -6.32
C ILE A 114 -5.78 -22.89 -6.71
N LYS A 115 -6.56 -23.89 -6.30
CA LYS A 115 -8.00 -23.93 -6.55
C LYS A 115 -8.71 -22.74 -5.93
N LEU A 116 -8.34 -22.38 -4.71
CA LEU A 116 -8.92 -21.22 -4.02
C LEU A 116 -8.58 -19.92 -4.74
N ILE A 117 -7.33 -19.78 -5.19
CA ILE A 117 -6.91 -18.60 -5.95
C ILE A 117 -7.74 -18.47 -7.23
N LYS A 118 -7.91 -19.56 -7.97
CA LYS A 118 -8.72 -19.58 -9.20
C LYS A 118 -10.19 -19.23 -8.93
N LYS A 119 -10.70 -19.68 -7.79
CA LYS A 119 -12.10 -19.44 -7.40
C LYS A 119 -12.36 -17.95 -7.13
N PHE A 120 -11.43 -17.29 -6.44
CA PHE A 120 -11.62 -15.92 -6.00
C PHE A 120 -11.04 -14.88 -6.96
N TYR A 121 -10.23 -15.29 -7.92
CA TYR A 121 -9.67 -14.34 -8.88
C TYR A 121 -10.73 -13.89 -9.89
#